data_d887fb0b68fb05c1bf290d1ce807fb0f
#
_entry.id   d887fb0b68fb05c1bf290d1ce807fb0f
#
_cell.length_a   1.000
_cell.length_b   1.000
_cell.length_c   1.000
_cell.angle_alpha   90.00
_cell.angle_beta   90.00
_cell.angle_gamma   90.00
#
_symmetry.space_group_name_H-M   'P 1'
#
loop_
_entity.id
_entity.type
_entity.pdbx_description
1 polymer ?
#
loop_
_entity_poly.entity_id
_entity_poly.type
_entity_poly.pdbx_seq_one_letter_code
_entity_poly.pdbx_strand_id
1 'polypeptide(L)'
;MFRLPACRLASIATAACALFSGTASAETLRTASDIAGAALVPLGALPRSPENGSLDAFCARYRVKPTTAAGRAVAKLDWIVTSEAPLGRYTVVTFASGFKPGTSAICYSRNGNVSVFDGTTLVALGYTARHADWQLGAAEPLEGGALLIWGGDGPAPPVGELREENGGLRLTQVAAEHTYCHGRAVVPNVYGKPLDASRRILIAHGWQPLRPREKPDPADGAATLARHGIVEAEACSGTGMGYCALRYRSAAGVLGVTTAGGEPDKPSANIVVDYQVACRKP
;
A
#
# COMPACT_ATOMS: atom_id res chain seq x y z
N MET A 1 16.04 -67.21 -74.49
CA MET A 1 16.84 -66.45 -73.48
C MET A 1 16.03 -65.21 -73.06
N PHE A 2 15.26 -65.35 -72.06
CA PHE A 2 14.52 -64.21 -71.49
C PHE A 2 14.99 -64.03 -70.05
N ARG A 3 15.53 -62.84 -69.76
CA ARG A 3 15.93 -62.41 -68.39
C ARG A 3 14.75 -61.61 -67.74
N LEU A 4 14.30 -62.10 -66.62
CA LEU A 4 13.35 -61.41 -65.75
C LEU A 4 14.05 -60.34 -64.90
N PRO A 5 13.48 -59.14 -64.68
CA PRO A 5 14.02 -58.14 -63.74
C PRO A 5 13.55 -58.39 -62.31
N ALA A 6 14.49 -58.26 -61.39
CA ALA A 6 14.27 -58.36 -59.95
C ALA A 6 13.44 -57.17 -59.39
N CYS A 7 12.34 -57.49 -58.67
CA CYS A 7 11.53 -56.57 -57.95
C CYS A 7 12.23 -56.19 -56.65
N ARG A 8 12.58 -54.90 -56.46
CA ARG A 8 13.08 -54.34 -55.16
C ARG A 8 11.91 -53.93 -54.34
N LEU A 9 11.74 -54.58 -53.19
CA LEU A 9 10.82 -54.12 -52.10
C LEU A 9 11.41 -52.94 -51.42
N ALA A 10 10.70 -51.79 -51.48
CA ALA A 10 11.00 -50.59 -50.69
C ALA A 10 10.25 -50.69 -49.36
N SER A 11 10.99 -50.78 -48.25
CA SER A 11 10.46 -50.74 -46.92
C SER A 11 10.10 -49.26 -46.56
N ILE A 12 8.83 -48.99 -46.38
CA ILE A 12 8.31 -47.69 -45.86
C ILE A 12 8.40 -47.75 -44.34
N ALA A 13 9.34 -47.00 -43.76
CA ALA A 13 9.42 -46.77 -42.32
C ALA A 13 8.45 -45.66 -41.95
N THR A 14 7.35 -46.01 -41.30
CA THR A 14 6.38 -45.06 -40.72
C THR A 14 6.95 -44.51 -39.42
N ALA A 15 7.45 -43.27 -39.44
CA ALA A 15 7.83 -42.54 -38.22
C ALA A 15 6.58 -42.06 -37.50
N ALA A 16 6.24 -42.68 -36.38
CA ALA A 16 5.20 -42.22 -35.49
C ALA A 16 5.71 -41.02 -34.69
N CYS A 17 5.27 -39.79 -35.04
CA CYS A 17 5.49 -38.58 -34.26
C CYS A 17 4.57 -38.61 -33.03
N ALA A 18 5.09 -39.02 -31.88
CA ALA A 18 4.38 -38.89 -30.60
C ALA A 18 4.31 -37.41 -30.21
N LEU A 19 3.15 -36.79 -30.39
CA LEU A 19 2.84 -35.47 -29.86
C LEU A 19 2.72 -35.61 -28.34
N PHE A 20 3.79 -35.28 -27.62
CA PHE A 20 3.71 -35.04 -26.19
C PHE A 20 2.92 -33.76 -25.97
N SER A 21 1.62 -33.85 -25.76
CA SER A 21 0.79 -32.80 -25.21
C SER A 21 1.16 -32.63 -23.75
N GLY A 22 2.22 -31.86 -23.49
CA GLY A 22 2.53 -31.40 -22.14
C GLY A 22 1.37 -30.52 -21.66
N THR A 23 0.53 -31.06 -20.79
CA THR A 23 -0.39 -30.22 -20.00
C THR A 23 0.48 -29.36 -19.10
N ALA A 24 0.71 -28.10 -19.50
CA ALA A 24 1.26 -27.10 -18.59
C ALA A 24 0.23 -26.96 -17.44
N SER A 25 0.52 -27.60 -16.32
CA SER A 25 -0.19 -27.28 -15.06
C SER A 25 0.04 -25.81 -14.82
N ALA A 26 -1.01 -25.00 -14.91
CA ALA A 26 -0.95 -23.62 -14.46
C ALA A 26 -0.54 -23.64 -12.99
N GLU A 27 0.69 -23.22 -12.71
CA GLU A 27 1.20 -23.15 -11.35
C GLU A 27 0.27 -22.21 -10.58
N THR A 28 -0.44 -22.74 -9.58
CA THR A 28 -1.38 -21.95 -8.78
C THR A 28 -0.59 -20.87 -8.07
N LEU A 29 -0.94 -19.60 -8.29
CA LEU A 29 -0.32 -18.46 -7.63
C LEU A 29 -0.34 -18.66 -6.12
N ARG A 30 0.84 -18.69 -5.51
CA ARG A 30 0.97 -18.78 -4.05
C ARG A 30 0.66 -17.42 -3.43
N THR A 31 -0.19 -17.43 -2.40
CA THR A 31 -0.54 -16.23 -1.64
C THR A 31 -0.39 -16.50 -0.16
N ALA A 32 0.06 -15.50 0.60
CA ALA A 32 0.17 -15.58 2.06
C ALA A 32 -0.03 -14.20 2.70
N SER A 33 -0.44 -14.18 3.97
CA SER A 33 -0.49 -12.97 4.79
C SER A 33 0.16 -13.24 6.14
N ASP A 34 1.06 -12.34 6.55
CA ASP A 34 1.68 -12.31 7.89
C ASP A 34 0.98 -11.30 8.81
N ILE A 35 -0.08 -10.64 8.31
CA ILE A 35 -0.81 -9.63 9.06
C ILE A 35 -1.97 -10.30 9.82
N ALA A 36 -1.94 -10.19 11.14
CA ALA A 36 -3.02 -10.69 11.96
C ALA A 36 -4.36 -10.01 11.58
N GLY A 37 -5.40 -10.80 11.35
CA GLY A 37 -6.71 -10.28 10.95
C GLY A 37 -6.86 -9.94 9.47
N ALA A 38 -5.82 -10.09 8.63
CA ALA A 38 -5.91 -9.97 7.18
C ALA A 38 -5.56 -11.28 6.49
N ALA A 39 -6.24 -11.59 5.41
CA ALA A 39 -5.96 -12.71 4.52
C ALA A 39 -5.60 -12.21 3.12
N LEU A 40 -4.76 -12.96 2.41
CA LEU A 40 -4.51 -12.82 0.98
C LEU A 40 -4.74 -14.19 0.34
N VAL A 41 -5.74 -14.31 -0.52
CA VAL A 41 -6.17 -15.59 -1.10
C VAL A 41 -6.24 -15.52 -2.61
N PRO A 42 -6.00 -16.62 -3.34
CA PRO A 42 -6.29 -16.71 -4.76
C PRO A 42 -7.80 -16.52 -4.99
N LEU A 43 -8.17 -15.69 -5.95
CA LEU A 43 -9.57 -15.47 -6.31
C LEU A 43 -9.69 -15.09 -7.79
N GLY A 44 -10.56 -15.78 -8.52
CA GLY A 44 -10.77 -15.56 -9.97
C GLY A 44 -11.90 -14.59 -10.31
N ALA A 45 -12.79 -14.24 -9.38
CA ALA A 45 -13.90 -13.33 -9.61
C ALA A 45 -14.30 -12.57 -8.34
N LEU A 46 -14.60 -11.28 -8.48
CA LEU A 46 -15.12 -10.46 -7.39
C LEU A 46 -16.66 -10.52 -7.37
N PRO A 47 -17.29 -10.57 -6.20
CA PRO A 47 -18.73 -10.33 -6.08
C PRO A 47 -19.05 -8.85 -6.33
N ARG A 48 -20.31 -8.53 -6.58
CA ARG A 48 -20.77 -7.13 -6.56
C ARG A 48 -20.66 -6.53 -5.16
N SER A 49 -20.46 -5.21 -5.13
CA SER A 49 -20.49 -4.45 -3.87
C SER A 49 -21.84 -4.60 -3.17
N PRO A 50 -21.85 -4.89 -1.86
CA PRO A 50 -23.09 -5.00 -1.10
C PRO A 50 -23.83 -3.67 -0.93
N GLU A 51 -23.15 -2.54 -1.16
CA GLU A 51 -23.69 -1.18 -0.95
C GLU A 51 -23.90 -0.41 -2.27
N ASN A 52 -23.78 -1.07 -3.41
CA ASN A 52 -24.00 -0.50 -4.76
C ASN A 52 -23.20 0.78 -5.04
N GLY A 53 -22.01 0.93 -4.47
CA GLY A 53 -21.12 2.08 -4.66
C GLY A 53 -21.69 3.40 -4.15
N SER A 54 -22.64 3.36 -3.21
CA SER A 54 -23.19 4.57 -2.59
C SER A 54 -22.13 5.33 -1.83
N LEU A 55 -22.03 6.62 -2.10
CA LEU A 55 -20.98 7.48 -1.51
C LEU A 55 -21.60 8.83 -1.13
N ASP A 56 -21.48 9.17 0.16
CA ASP A 56 -21.80 10.49 0.65
C ASP A 56 -20.92 11.55 -0.02
N ALA A 57 -21.52 12.72 -0.33
CA ALA A 57 -20.81 13.81 -1.00
C ALA A 57 -19.56 14.27 -0.23
N PHE A 58 -19.61 14.23 1.11
CA PHE A 58 -18.49 14.56 1.98
C PHE A 58 -17.29 13.60 1.80
N CYS A 59 -17.57 12.33 1.51
CA CYS A 59 -16.55 11.29 1.30
C CYS A 59 -16.17 11.10 -0.19
N ALA A 60 -16.74 11.88 -1.11
CA ALA A 60 -16.56 11.72 -2.56
C ALA A 60 -15.08 11.78 -2.99
N ARG A 61 -14.23 12.51 -2.27
CA ARG A 61 -12.78 12.63 -2.52
C ARG A 61 -12.00 11.32 -2.39
N TYR A 62 -12.53 10.32 -1.69
CA TYR A 62 -11.90 9.01 -1.54
C TYR A 62 -12.13 8.10 -2.75
N ARG A 63 -13.03 8.48 -3.65
CA ARG A 63 -13.23 7.76 -4.91
C ARG A 63 -12.19 8.20 -5.93
N VAL A 64 -11.39 7.26 -6.39
CA VAL A 64 -10.47 7.45 -7.52
C VAL A 64 -11.21 7.07 -8.80
N LYS A 65 -11.09 7.91 -9.85
CA LYS A 65 -11.56 7.54 -11.19
C LYS A 65 -10.64 6.49 -11.78
N PRO A 66 -11.13 5.28 -12.10
CA PRO A 66 -10.27 4.20 -12.59
C PRO A 66 -9.61 4.53 -13.92
N THR A 67 -8.31 4.34 -14.00
CA THR A 67 -7.47 4.55 -15.19
C THR A 67 -7.04 3.24 -15.84
N THR A 68 -6.94 2.15 -15.05
CA THR A 68 -6.55 0.82 -15.53
C THR A 68 -7.76 -0.01 -15.96
N ALA A 69 -7.53 -1.07 -16.73
CA ALA A 69 -8.58 -2.04 -17.07
C ALA A 69 -9.08 -2.79 -15.81
N ALA A 70 -8.16 -3.10 -14.88
CA ALA A 70 -8.45 -3.73 -13.59
C ALA A 70 -9.38 -2.85 -12.73
N GLY A 71 -9.03 -1.57 -12.55
CA GLY A 71 -9.87 -0.65 -11.78
C GLY A 71 -11.26 -0.45 -12.40
N ARG A 72 -11.34 -0.39 -13.73
CA ARG A 72 -12.66 -0.34 -14.41
C ARG A 72 -13.47 -1.63 -14.21
N ALA A 73 -12.81 -2.80 -14.14
CA ALA A 73 -13.49 -4.05 -13.84
C ALA A 73 -14.06 -4.06 -12.41
N VAL A 74 -13.31 -3.57 -11.43
CA VAL A 74 -13.76 -3.41 -10.04
C VAL A 74 -14.95 -2.44 -9.97
N ALA A 75 -14.84 -1.27 -10.62
CA ALA A 75 -15.91 -0.26 -10.60
C ALA A 75 -17.22 -0.72 -11.26
N LYS A 76 -17.17 -1.59 -12.30
CA LYS A 76 -18.36 -2.20 -12.92
C LYS A 76 -19.15 -3.12 -11.98
N LEU A 77 -18.56 -3.53 -10.88
CA LEU A 77 -19.19 -4.32 -9.83
C LEU A 77 -19.67 -3.44 -8.66
N ASP A 78 -19.83 -2.14 -8.90
CA ASP A 78 -20.32 -1.14 -7.95
C ASP A 78 -19.42 -0.93 -6.72
N TRP A 79 -18.13 -1.32 -6.80
CA TRP A 79 -17.13 -1.01 -5.79
C TRP A 79 -16.56 0.40 -6.00
N ILE A 80 -16.24 1.08 -4.91
CA ILE A 80 -15.58 2.38 -4.91
C ILE A 80 -14.07 2.15 -4.95
N VAL A 81 -13.43 2.42 -6.08
CA VAL A 81 -11.96 2.34 -6.20
C VAL A 81 -11.32 3.44 -5.37
N THR A 82 -10.33 3.08 -4.53
CA THR A 82 -9.61 3.99 -3.64
C THR A 82 -8.17 4.24 -4.06
N SER A 83 -7.53 3.28 -4.74
CA SER A 83 -6.24 3.48 -5.41
C SER A 83 -6.00 2.44 -6.50
N GLU A 84 -5.06 2.75 -7.41
CA GLU A 84 -4.53 1.83 -8.41
C GLU A 84 -3.00 1.97 -8.41
N ALA A 85 -2.28 0.86 -8.31
CA ALA A 85 -0.81 0.86 -8.27
C ALA A 85 -0.21 -0.34 -9.01
N PRO A 86 0.95 -0.20 -9.67
CA PRO A 86 1.68 -1.32 -10.25
C PRO A 86 2.42 -2.12 -9.16
N LEU A 87 2.47 -3.45 -9.32
CA LEU A 87 3.28 -4.36 -8.51
C LEU A 87 3.94 -5.37 -9.45
N GLY A 88 5.18 -5.13 -9.88
CA GLY A 88 5.80 -5.92 -10.92
C GLY A 88 4.95 -5.95 -12.20
N ARG A 89 4.52 -7.16 -12.63
CA ARG A 89 3.61 -7.35 -13.77
C ARG A 89 2.14 -7.12 -13.44
N TYR A 90 1.81 -7.04 -12.15
CA TYR A 90 0.44 -6.95 -11.67
C TYR A 90 -0.05 -5.50 -11.58
N THR A 91 -1.36 -5.35 -11.65
CA THR A 91 -2.07 -4.13 -11.24
C THR A 91 -2.80 -4.41 -9.93
N VAL A 92 -2.51 -3.64 -8.93
CA VAL A 92 -3.19 -3.70 -7.63
C VAL A 92 -4.25 -2.61 -7.59
N VAL A 93 -5.48 -2.99 -7.21
CA VAL A 93 -6.61 -2.07 -7.06
C VAL A 93 -7.14 -2.22 -5.65
N THR A 94 -7.17 -1.13 -4.90
CA THR A 94 -7.85 -1.08 -3.61
C THR A 94 -9.24 -0.50 -3.78
N PHE A 95 -10.19 -0.97 -2.98
CA PHE A 95 -11.58 -0.58 -3.11
C PHE A 95 -12.36 -0.84 -1.83
N ALA A 96 -13.48 -0.14 -1.67
CA ALA A 96 -14.40 -0.27 -0.54
C ALA A 96 -15.84 -0.35 -1.03
N SER A 97 -16.75 -0.90 -0.22
CA SER A 97 -18.18 -0.89 -0.55
C SER A 97 -18.83 0.48 -0.33
N GLY A 98 -18.30 1.25 0.61
CA GLY A 98 -18.80 2.57 0.98
C GLY A 98 -17.87 3.26 1.96
N PHE A 99 -18.29 4.45 2.42
CA PHE A 99 -17.59 5.23 3.42
C PHE A 99 -18.58 5.80 4.45
N LYS A 100 -18.12 5.92 5.70
CA LYS A 100 -18.85 6.59 6.78
C LYS A 100 -18.09 7.87 7.17
N PRO A 101 -18.73 9.05 7.13
CA PRO A 101 -18.12 10.28 7.62
C PRO A 101 -17.73 10.18 9.10
N GLY A 102 -16.55 10.72 9.43
CA GLY A 102 -16.02 10.83 10.78
C GLY A 102 -15.64 12.26 11.12
N THR A 103 -14.94 12.46 12.25
CA THR A 103 -14.42 13.76 12.67
C THR A 103 -13.22 14.18 11.83
N SER A 104 -12.82 15.46 11.87
CA SER A 104 -11.64 16.01 11.17
C SER A 104 -11.62 15.74 9.67
N ALA A 105 -12.78 15.78 9.04
CA ALA A 105 -12.94 15.52 7.62
C ALA A 105 -12.47 14.11 7.16
N ILE A 106 -12.42 13.13 8.06
CA ILE A 106 -12.06 11.75 7.77
C ILE A 106 -13.28 10.98 7.28
N CYS A 107 -13.06 9.96 6.46
CA CYS A 107 -14.07 8.97 6.11
C CYS A 107 -13.51 7.57 6.35
N TYR A 108 -14.23 6.79 7.13
CA TYR A 108 -13.90 5.40 7.41
C TYR A 108 -14.42 4.51 6.27
N SER A 109 -13.57 3.69 5.71
CA SER A 109 -13.98 2.73 4.67
C SER A 109 -14.83 1.59 5.26
N ARG A 110 -15.73 1.07 4.44
CA ARG A 110 -16.49 -0.16 4.73
C ARG A 110 -16.13 -1.25 3.74
N ASN A 111 -15.85 -2.44 4.24
CA ASN A 111 -15.43 -3.57 3.42
C ASN A 111 -14.26 -3.20 2.49
N GLY A 112 -13.21 -2.62 3.06
CA GLY A 112 -12.00 -2.28 2.35
C GLY A 112 -11.21 -3.51 1.95
N ASN A 113 -10.80 -3.59 0.67
CA ASN A 113 -10.13 -4.74 0.08
C ASN A 113 -9.00 -4.32 -0.85
N VAL A 114 -8.10 -5.26 -1.12
CA VAL A 114 -6.99 -5.15 -2.09
C VAL A 114 -7.10 -6.28 -3.09
N SER A 115 -7.30 -5.99 -4.36
CA SER A 115 -7.29 -6.99 -5.43
C SER A 115 -6.02 -6.89 -6.26
N VAL A 116 -5.53 -8.04 -6.73
CA VAL A 116 -4.37 -8.14 -7.61
C VAL A 116 -4.80 -8.73 -8.94
N PHE A 117 -4.47 -8.05 -10.02
CA PHE A 117 -4.80 -8.45 -11.39
C PHE A 117 -3.54 -8.70 -12.22
N ASP A 118 -3.55 -9.77 -13.00
CA ASP A 118 -2.63 -10.01 -14.12
C ASP A 118 -3.37 -9.59 -15.41
N GLY A 119 -3.03 -8.41 -15.93
CA GLY A 119 -3.81 -7.77 -16.98
C GLY A 119 -5.24 -7.47 -16.55
N THR A 120 -6.22 -8.22 -17.07
CA THR A 120 -7.64 -8.11 -16.70
C THR A 120 -8.13 -9.26 -15.83
N THR A 121 -7.27 -10.24 -15.55
CA THR A 121 -7.62 -11.43 -14.78
C THR A 121 -7.36 -11.16 -13.30
N LEU A 122 -8.37 -11.28 -12.47
CA LEU A 122 -8.22 -11.27 -11.03
C LEU A 122 -7.46 -12.54 -10.61
N VAL A 123 -6.39 -12.38 -9.83
CA VAL A 123 -5.56 -13.49 -9.37
C VAL A 123 -5.52 -13.64 -7.84
N ALA A 124 -5.72 -12.55 -7.10
CA ALA A 124 -5.75 -12.59 -5.65
C ALA A 124 -6.63 -11.48 -5.05
N LEU A 125 -7.12 -11.72 -3.84
CA LEU A 125 -7.86 -10.78 -3.01
C LEU A 125 -7.27 -10.76 -1.59
N GLY A 126 -6.91 -9.56 -1.13
CA GLY A 126 -6.63 -9.23 0.26
C GLY A 126 -7.87 -8.63 0.93
N TYR A 127 -8.20 -9.10 2.11
CA TYR A 127 -9.34 -8.63 2.91
C TYR A 127 -9.08 -8.80 4.40
N THR A 128 -9.84 -8.10 5.23
CA THR A 128 -9.79 -8.25 6.69
C THR A 128 -10.85 -9.24 7.18
N ALA A 129 -10.58 -9.88 8.31
CA ALA A 129 -11.56 -10.75 8.96
C ALA A 129 -12.84 -9.97 9.28
N ARG A 130 -13.99 -10.64 9.26
CA ARG A 130 -15.32 -10.02 9.43
C ARG A 130 -15.47 -9.17 10.71
N HIS A 131 -14.70 -9.46 11.74
CA HIS A 131 -14.72 -8.77 13.03
C HIS A 131 -13.43 -7.98 13.31
N ALA A 132 -12.64 -7.70 12.29
CA ALA A 132 -11.49 -6.81 12.45
C ALA A 132 -11.95 -5.38 12.70
N ASP A 133 -11.33 -4.73 13.67
CA ASP A 133 -11.62 -3.32 14.02
C ASP A 133 -11.01 -2.33 13.01
N TRP A 134 -10.42 -2.84 11.94
CA TRP A 134 -9.75 -2.07 10.90
C TRP A 134 -10.00 -2.66 9.50
N GLN A 135 -9.80 -1.84 8.47
CA GLN A 135 -10.03 -2.20 7.07
C GLN A 135 -8.77 -1.98 6.24
N LEU A 136 -8.67 -2.65 5.09
CA LEU A 136 -7.65 -2.30 4.08
C LEU A 136 -8.11 -1.03 3.34
N GLY A 137 -7.18 -0.11 3.14
CA GLY A 137 -7.45 1.18 2.49
C GLY A 137 -6.71 1.31 1.16
N ALA A 138 -5.91 2.37 1.01
CA ALA A 138 -5.15 2.65 -0.21
C ALA A 138 -3.85 1.84 -0.29
N ALA A 139 -3.34 1.65 -1.51
CA ALA A 139 -2.01 1.11 -1.78
C ALA A 139 -1.13 2.21 -2.38
N GLU A 140 0.09 2.35 -1.88
CA GLU A 140 1.07 3.34 -2.30
C GLU A 140 2.38 2.66 -2.73
N PRO A 141 2.94 2.99 -3.91
CA PRO A 141 4.20 2.41 -4.36
C PRO A 141 5.38 2.82 -3.47
N LEU A 142 6.20 1.84 -3.12
CA LEU A 142 7.49 2.03 -2.45
C LEU A 142 8.64 1.88 -3.44
N GLU A 143 9.76 2.56 -3.19
CA GLU A 143 11.00 2.24 -3.89
C GLU A 143 11.39 0.79 -3.56
N GLY A 144 11.78 0.01 -4.56
CA GLY A 144 12.04 -1.43 -4.39
C GLY A 144 10.87 -2.35 -4.78
N GLY A 145 9.76 -1.78 -5.28
CA GLY A 145 8.71 -2.54 -5.99
C GLY A 145 7.66 -3.19 -5.09
N ALA A 146 7.63 -2.88 -3.80
CA ALA A 146 6.52 -3.22 -2.92
C ALA A 146 5.45 -2.13 -2.90
N LEU A 147 4.27 -2.44 -2.38
CA LEU A 147 3.22 -1.47 -2.10
C LEU A 147 2.97 -1.37 -0.62
N LEU A 148 3.02 -0.16 -0.07
CA LEU A 148 2.56 0.12 1.28
C LEU A 148 1.03 0.10 1.29
N ILE A 149 0.44 -0.69 2.19
CA ILE A 149 -1.01 -0.82 2.32
C ILE A 149 -1.45 -0.04 3.55
N TRP A 150 -2.24 0.99 3.31
CA TRP A 150 -2.81 1.84 4.35
C TRP A 150 -4.06 1.22 4.97
N GLY A 151 -4.32 1.53 6.22
CA GLY A 151 -5.60 1.24 6.85
C GLY A 151 -6.72 2.11 6.27
N GLY A 152 -7.93 1.57 6.21
CA GLY A 152 -9.12 2.30 5.74
C GLY A 152 -9.84 3.12 6.82
N ASP A 153 -9.30 3.21 8.02
CA ASP A 153 -9.98 3.72 9.22
C ASP A 153 -9.38 5.05 9.72
N GLY A 154 -9.41 6.07 8.88
CA GLY A 154 -8.98 7.42 9.26
C GLY A 154 -7.46 7.59 9.22
N PRO A 155 -6.85 8.38 10.12
CA PRO A 155 -5.41 8.60 10.14
C PRO A 155 -4.69 7.40 10.79
N ALA A 156 -4.97 6.20 10.31
CA ALA A 156 -4.29 4.99 10.74
C ALA A 156 -2.93 4.89 10.06
N PRO A 157 -1.90 4.36 10.74
CA PRO A 157 -0.64 4.00 10.10
C PRO A 157 -0.88 2.89 9.06
N PRO A 158 0.08 2.66 8.14
CA PRO A 158 -0.03 1.55 7.21
C PRO A 158 -0.07 0.22 7.96
N VAL A 159 -0.86 -0.71 7.44
CA VAL A 159 -1.11 -2.02 8.06
C VAL A 159 -0.12 -3.08 7.61
N GLY A 160 0.57 -2.87 6.48
CA GLY A 160 1.53 -3.82 5.94
C GLY A 160 2.03 -3.44 4.55
N GLU A 161 2.70 -4.39 3.92
CA GLU A 161 3.22 -4.25 2.55
C GLU A 161 2.81 -5.44 1.70
N LEU A 162 2.34 -5.15 0.49
CA LEU A 162 2.10 -6.19 -0.51
C LEU A 162 3.33 -6.31 -1.41
N ARG A 163 3.85 -7.54 -1.52
CA ARG A 163 5.07 -7.86 -2.26
C ARG A 163 4.87 -9.04 -3.22
N GLU A 164 5.60 -9.02 -4.31
CA GLU A 164 5.83 -10.21 -5.12
C GLU A 164 7.11 -10.88 -4.63
N GLU A 165 7.02 -12.11 -4.15
CA GLU A 165 8.14 -12.87 -3.58
C GLU A 165 8.09 -14.33 -4.05
N ASN A 166 9.22 -14.84 -4.55
CA ASN A 166 9.37 -16.25 -4.95
C ASN A 166 8.26 -16.77 -5.89
N GLY A 167 7.81 -15.91 -6.83
CA GLY A 167 6.72 -16.23 -7.77
C GLY A 167 5.33 -16.28 -7.13
N GLY A 168 5.17 -15.73 -5.93
CA GLY A 168 3.90 -15.59 -5.22
C GLY A 168 3.65 -14.16 -4.75
N LEU A 169 2.52 -13.94 -4.10
CA LEU A 169 2.14 -12.66 -3.49
C LEU A 169 2.09 -12.81 -1.98
N ARG A 170 2.65 -11.85 -1.27
CA ARG A 170 2.66 -11.86 0.19
C ARG A 170 2.29 -10.50 0.77
N LEU A 171 1.38 -10.50 1.73
CA LEU A 171 1.08 -9.34 2.58
C LEU A 171 1.90 -9.47 3.87
N THR A 172 2.93 -8.63 4.02
CA THR A 172 3.90 -8.68 5.12
C THR A 172 3.71 -7.53 6.09
N GLN A 173 4.33 -7.60 7.26
CA GLN A 173 4.50 -6.44 8.13
C GLN A 173 5.24 -5.32 7.39
N VAL A 174 5.00 -4.06 7.79
CA VAL A 174 5.78 -2.92 7.28
C VAL A 174 7.25 -3.14 7.59
N ALA A 175 8.10 -2.98 6.58
CA ALA A 175 9.54 -3.18 6.74
C ALA A 175 10.14 -2.28 7.84
N ALA A 176 11.27 -2.69 8.41
CA ALA A 176 11.95 -1.91 9.45
C ALA A 176 12.42 -0.54 8.98
N GLU A 177 12.63 -0.39 7.67
CA GLU A 177 13.03 0.85 7.03
C GLU A 177 12.64 0.85 5.56
N HIS A 178 12.46 2.05 4.97
CA HIS A 178 12.24 2.25 3.55
C HIS A 178 13.29 3.17 2.95
N THR A 179 13.60 2.93 1.67
CA THR A 179 14.47 3.80 0.89
C THR A 179 13.65 4.79 0.08
N TYR A 180 14.19 5.99 -0.11
CA TYR A 180 13.61 7.07 -0.88
C TYR A 180 14.71 7.77 -1.69
N CYS A 181 14.31 8.58 -2.66
CA CYS A 181 15.23 9.40 -3.44
C CYS A 181 16.25 8.57 -4.24
N HIS A 182 15.80 7.45 -4.82
CA HIS A 182 16.65 6.48 -5.53
C HIS A 182 17.76 5.91 -4.63
N GLY A 183 17.36 5.45 -3.44
CA GLY A 183 18.26 4.83 -2.47
C GLY A 183 19.13 5.80 -1.66
N ARG A 184 19.00 7.12 -1.87
CA ARG A 184 19.84 8.12 -1.17
C ARG A 184 19.35 8.48 0.24
N ALA A 185 18.10 8.20 0.54
CA ALA A 185 17.51 8.42 1.86
C ALA A 185 16.97 7.11 2.42
N VAL A 186 17.28 6.83 3.68
CA VAL A 186 16.69 5.72 4.42
C VAL A 186 15.87 6.30 5.57
N VAL A 187 14.60 5.90 5.66
CA VAL A 187 13.71 6.28 6.75
C VAL A 187 13.36 5.04 7.55
N PRO A 188 13.73 4.98 8.84
CA PRO A 188 13.30 3.88 9.70
C PRO A 188 11.78 3.92 9.88
N ASN A 189 11.17 2.75 10.03
CA ASN A 189 9.75 2.65 10.29
C ASN A 189 9.39 3.25 11.65
N VAL A 190 8.76 4.41 11.62
CA VAL A 190 8.24 5.12 12.80
C VAL A 190 6.72 5.16 12.86
N TYR A 191 6.03 4.54 11.93
CA TYR A 191 4.56 4.44 11.94
C TYR A 191 4.03 3.83 13.24
N GLY A 192 2.98 4.42 13.77
CA GLY A 192 2.34 3.95 15.02
C GLY A 192 3.16 4.19 16.29
N LYS A 193 4.36 4.76 16.19
CA LYS A 193 5.20 5.02 17.37
C LYS A 193 4.90 6.40 17.97
N PRO A 194 5.06 6.54 19.29
CA PRO A 194 5.02 7.83 19.98
C PRO A 194 6.04 8.81 19.39
N LEU A 195 5.68 10.10 19.34
CA LEU A 195 6.50 11.15 18.74
C LEU A 195 7.91 11.24 19.34
N ASP A 196 8.03 11.17 20.66
CA ASP A 196 9.33 11.23 21.36
C ASP A 196 10.21 10.03 21.03
N ALA A 197 9.65 8.84 20.90
CA ALA A 197 10.35 7.63 20.45
C ALA A 197 10.78 7.73 18.99
N SER A 198 9.85 8.16 18.12
CA SER A 198 10.08 8.35 16.69
C SER A 198 11.21 9.36 16.43
N ARG A 199 11.19 10.47 17.18
CA ARG A 199 12.23 11.51 17.12
C ARG A 199 13.61 10.94 17.44
N ARG A 200 13.76 10.15 18.51
CA ARG A 200 15.03 9.50 18.85
C ARG A 200 15.53 8.57 17.74
N ILE A 201 14.62 7.77 17.19
CA ILE A 201 14.92 6.83 16.08
C ILE A 201 15.37 7.61 14.85
N LEU A 202 14.64 8.63 14.42
CA LEU A 202 14.97 9.44 13.24
C LEU A 202 16.34 10.14 13.40
N ILE A 203 16.62 10.72 14.57
CA ILE A 203 17.91 11.38 14.84
C ILE A 203 19.06 10.35 14.78
N ALA A 204 18.89 9.17 15.37
CA ALA A 204 19.88 8.09 15.32
C ALA A 204 20.17 7.61 13.87
N HIS A 205 19.20 7.78 12.95
CA HIS A 205 19.36 7.47 11.51
C HIS A 205 19.78 8.69 10.68
N GLY A 206 20.29 9.76 11.32
CA GLY A 206 20.87 10.92 10.63
C GLY A 206 19.85 11.98 10.17
N TRP A 207 18.58 11.85 10.52
CA TRP A 207 17.57 12.86 10.28
C TRP A 207 17.64 13.95 11.34
N GLN A 208 18.08 15.14 10.96
CA GLN A 208 18.24 16.27 11.87
C GLN A 208 16.94 17.08 11.98
N PRO A 209 16.45 17.42 13.19
CA PRO A 209 15.33 18.32 13.38
C PRO A 209 15.51 19.63 12.60
N LEU A 210 14.50 20.03 11.84
CA LEU A 210 14.52 21.25 11.04
C LEU A 210 13.55 22.27 11.67
N ARG A 211 14.11 23.30 12.28
CA ARG A 211 13.30 24.36 12.86
C ARG A 211 12.50 25.08 11.77
N PRO A 212 11.21 25.42 12.02
CA PRO A 212 10.44 26.27 11.13
C PRO A 212 11.13 27.64 10.96
N ARG A 213 10.93 28.26 9.80
CA ARG A 213 11.46 29.60 9.53
C ARG A 213 10.80 30.66 10.38
N GLU A 214 9.50 30.54 10.57
CA GLU A 214 8.69 31.38 11.43
C GLU A 214 8.41 30.66 12.74
N LYS A 215 8.38 31.40 13.86
CA LYS A 215 8.03 30.82 15.14
C LYS A 215 6.53 30.46 15.10
N PRO A 216 6.15 29.27 15.57
CA PRO A 216 4.74 28.95 15.76
C PRO A 216 4.04 29.98 16.66
N ASP A 217 2.76 30.23 16.37
CA ASP A 217 1.91 31.07 17.25
C ASP A 217 1.99 30.51 18.69
N PRO A 218 2.20 31.34 19.71
CA PRO A 218 2.23 30.88 21.11
C PRO A 218 1.01 30.05 21.55
N ALA A 219 -0.14 30.26 20.92
CA ALA A 219 -1.37 29.49 21.16
C ALA A 219 -1.41 28.14 20.37
N ASP A 220 -0.52 27.94 19.40
CA ASP A 220 -0.42 26.69 18.63
C ASP A 220 0.24 25.59 19.45
N GLY A 221 -0.26 24.36 19.32
CA GLY A 221 0.34 23.17 19.92
C GLY A 221 1.82 22.97 19.55
N ALA A 222 2.27 23.43 18.39
CA ALA A 222 3.67 23.39 17.99
C ALA A 222 4.56 24.25 18.90
N ALA A 223 4.07 25.40 19.41
CA ALA A 223 4.80 26.18 20.42
C ALA A 223 4.92 25.41 21.74
N THR A 224 3.90 24.65 22.12
CA THR A 224 3.95 23.77 23.28
C THR A 224 4.96 22.66 23.08
N LEU A 225 4.94 21.95 21.95
CA LEU A 225 5.94 20.92 21.60
C LEU A 225 7.36 21.51 21.64
N ALA A 226 7.56 22.73 21.14
CA ALA A 226 8.86 23.40 21.18
C ALA A 226 9.36 23.65 22.61
N ARG A 227 8.46 23.97 23.58
CA ARG A 227 8.80 24.09 25.02
C ARG A 227 9.26 22.74 25.61
N HIS A 228 8.76 21.62 25.08
CA HIS A 228 9.22 20.26 25.41
C HIS A 228 10.46 19.82 24.60
N GLY A 229 11.13 20.74 23.88
CA GLY A 229 12.36 20.48 23.14
C GLY A 229 12.14 19.87 21.73
N ILE A 230 10.89 19.77 21.28
CA ILE A 230 10.54 19.32 19.92
C ILE A 230 10.42 20.54 19.02
N VAL A 231 11.58 21.06 18.63
CA VAL A 231 11.74 22.35 17.96
C VAL A 231 11.41 22.33 16.47
N GLU A 232 11.24 21.16 15.90
CA GLU A 232 10.91 20.88 14.51
C GLU A 232 9.41 20.86 14.20
N ALA A 233 8.55 21.07 15.19
CA ALA A 233 7.11 21.19 14.98
C ALA A 233 6.79 22.51 14.27
N GLU A 234 6.07 22.44 13.14
CA GLU A 234 5.67 23.60 12.33
C GLU A 234 4.30 24.13 12.74
N ALA A 235 3.33 23.26 12.87
CA ALA A 235 1.96 23.57 13.23
C ALA A 235 1.26 22.36 13.82
N CYS A 236 0.29 22.60 14.70
CA CYS A 236 -0.64 21.57 15.18
C CYS A 236 -2.08 22.05 15.00
N SER A 237 -2.97 21.15 14.57
CA SER A 237 -4.39 21.49 14.57
C SER A 237 -4.94 21.50 16.00
N GLY A 238 -5.63 22.57 16.37
CA GLY A 238 -6.18 22.75 17.72
C GLY A 238 -7.45 21.94 17.99
N THR A 239 -7.96 21.19 17.02
CA THR A 239 -9.24 20.47 17.10
C THR A 239 -9.18 19.13 16.40
N GLY A 240 -10.15 18.28 16.66
CA GLY A 240 -10.32 16.99 16.00
C GLY A 240 -9.26 15.99 16.43
N MET A 241 -8.51 15.45 15.46
CA MET A 241 -7.47 14.43 15.69
C MET A 241 -6.14 15.02 16.19
N GLY A 242 -6.03 16.34 16.33
CA GLY A 242 -4.84 17.01 16.80
C GLY A 242 -3.59 16.70 16.00
N TYR A 243 -3.70 16.82 14.66
CA TYR A 243 -2.56 16.61 13.80
C TYR A 243 -1.46 17.63 14.04
N CYS A 244 -0.20 17.16 14.14
CA CYS A 244 0.97 18.02 14.13
C CYS A 244 1.85 17.69 12.95
N ALA A 245 2.38 18.72 12.28
CA ALA A 245 3.37 18.61 11.21
C ALA A 245 4.78 18.90 11.78
N LEU A 246 5.71 18.02 11.50
CA LEU A 246 7.10 18.12 11.91
C LEU A 246 8.03 17.92 10.71
N ARG A 247 9.21 18.56 10.75
CA ARG A 247 10.19 18.38 9.66
C ARG A 247 11.57 18.02 10.16
N TYR A 248 12.18 17.15 9.38
CA TYR A 248 13.58 16.74 9.54
C TYR A 248 14.32 16.92 8.23
N ARG A 249 15.63 17.04 8.28
CA ARG A 249 16.48 17.13 7.10
C ARG A 249 17.61 16.11 7.13
N SER A 250 18.02 15.68 5.94
CA SER A 250 19.24 14.92 5.69
C SER A 250 19.96 15.47 4.46
N ALA A 251 21.09 14.88 4.10
CA ALA A 251 21.77 15.21 2.84
C ALA A 251 20.88 14.94 1.61
N ALA A 252 20.00 13.91 1.68
CA ALA A 252 19.16 13.48 0.58
C ALA A 252 17.88 14.31 0.39
N GLY A 253 17.39 15.00 1.44
CA GLY A 253 16.15 15.76 1.35
C GLY A 253 15.56 16.18 2.68
N VAL A 254 14.26 16.45 2.66
CA VAL A 254 13.46 16.83 3.82
C VAL A 254 12.40 15.74 4.06
N LEU A 255 12.34 15.26 5.28
CA LEU A 255 11.30 14.36 5.77
C LEU A 255 10.23 15.18 6.51
N GLY A 256 9.01 15.17 6.00
CA GLY A 256 7.82 15.61 6.70
C GLY A 256 7.24 14.46 7.50
N VAL A 257 6.87 14.68 8.75
CA VAL A 257 6.23 13.71 9.62
C VAL A 257 4.91 14.27 10.13
N THR A 258 3.85 13.50 10.05
CA THR A 258 2.53 13.86 10.60
C THR A 258 2.23 12.97 11.78
N THR A 259 1.84 13.59 12.90
CA THR A 259 1.33 12.87 14.07
C THR A 259 -0.14 13.15 14.30
N ALA A 260 -0.81 12.27 15.02
CA ALA A 260 -2.15 12.46 15.56
C ALA A 260 -2.12 12.17 17.06
N GLY A 261 -3.06 12.77 17.83
CA GLY A 261 -3.16 12.54 19.28
C GLY A 261 -3.68 13.73 20.06
N GLY A 262 -3.40 14.96 19.60
CA GLY A 262 -4.00 16.18 20.14
C GLY A 262 -3.55 16.61 21.53
N GLU A 263 -2.49 16.03 22.07
CA GLU A 263 -1.95 16.39 23.41
C GLU A 263 -0.52 16.92 23.29
N PRO A 264 -0.32 18.20 22.88
CA PRO A 264 1.03 18.78 22.74
C PRO A 264 1.83 18.79 24.05
N ASP A 265 1.16 18.87 25.20
CA ASP A 265 1.80 18.79 26.51
C ASP A 265 2.32 17.40 26.87
N LYS A 266 1.87 16.37 26.14
CA LYS A 266 2.31 14.98 26.27
C LYS A 266 2.80 14.45 24.93
N PRO A 267 4.06 14.73 24.52
CA PRO A 267 4.56 14.31 23.22
C PRO A 267 4.44 12.80 22.96
N SER A 268 4.49 11.96 24.00
CA SER A 268 4.31 10.51 23.91
C SER A 268 2.88 10.08 23.57
N ALA A 269 1.88 10.94 23.73
CA ALA A 269 0.49 10.68 23.33
C ALA A 269 0.25 10.95 21.83
N ASN A 270 1.16 11.67 21.17
CA ASN A 270 1.09 11.92 19.73
C ASN A 270 1.77 10.78 18.99
N ILE A 271 1.05 10.13 18.08
CA ILE A 271 1.51 8.94 17.35
C ILE A 271 1.79 9.32 15.88
N VAL A 272 2.90 8.87 15.33
CA VAL A 272 3.20 9.06 13.90
C VAL A 272 2.21 8.27 13.06
N VAL A 273 1.46 8.98 12.21
CA VAL A 273 0.45 8.40 11.32
C VAL A 273 0.87 8.46 9.86
N ASP A 274 1.75 9.39 9.48
CA ASP A 274 2.26 9.51 8.11
C ASP A 274 3.65 10.15 8.09
N TYR A 275 4.44 9.85 7.05
CA TYR A 275 5.64 10.58 6.70
C TYR A 275 5.94 10.54 5.21
N GLN A 276 6.54 11.61 4.70
CA GLN A 276 6.87 11.77 3.28
C GLN A 276 8.26 12.37 3.12
N VAL A 277 8.99 11.97 2.08
CA VAL A 277 10.32 12.49 1.77
C VAL A 277 10.28 13.36 0.53
N ALA A 278 10.60 14.64 0.69
CA ALA A 278 10.87 15.54 -0.42
C ALA A 278 12.36 15.47 -0.77
N CYS A 279 12.67 14.82 -1.89
CA CYS A 279 14.04 14.61 -2.34
C CYS A 279 14.70 15.91 -2.75
N ARG A 280 15.97 16.11 -2.36
CA ARG A 280 16.80 17.17 -2.92
C ARG A 280 17.12 16.83 -4.39
N LYS A 281 16.95 17.80 -5.28
CA LYS A 281 17.44 17.67 -6.66
C LYS A 281 18.95 17.39 -6.62
N PRO A 282 19.45 16.47 -7.45
CA PRO A 282 20.87 16.20 -7.54
C PRO A 282 21.67 17.42 -7.97
#